data_3cd659f8b024ff511247e488d1e51370
#
_entry.id   3cd659f8b024ff511247e488d1e51370
#
_cell.length_a   1.000
_cell.length_b   1.000
_cell.length_c   1.000
_cell.angle_alpha   90.00
_cell.angle_beta   90.00
_cell.angle_gamma   90.00
#
_symmetry.space_group_name_H-M   'P 1'
#
loop_
_entity.id
_entity.type
_entity.pdbx_description
1 polymer ?
#
loop_
_entity_poly.entity_id
_entity_poly.type
_entity_poly.pdbx_seq_one_letter_code
_entity_poly.pdbx_strand_id
1 'polypeptide(L)'
;MEENNETTNINQPADASAELKQTAEPTEPAEPESAKKKSPFLTILLIVLALGSAVGVYFLVSTLIKPGNSVVVDELSEDEKKLLADSTDILFNKNTLPRIDASLATQPLTDAFVKNFTGQTTTELGIEYSNTHPGYVKLINNEADLIVVTEPSDDELALAKEKGIELEVTKVVNEGFAFFVNKDNPVSSVAFDDVVKIYTGEITNWKDLGGNDAEIIAYQRPANSGSQTGLYNLVLKGKEVKIPTVKESVNLTMAGIVDYVAAYDNAIDAIGYGFYYYVNTMYKNDNLKYLAIDGIAPTYETIQNETYPILSAYYIVTRKGDVNENVALLKKAMLSQRGQLIASEAGYVPTK
;
A
#
# COMPACT_ATOMS: atom_id res chain seq x y z
N MET A 1 50.42 36.25 11.38
CA MET A 1 49.92 37.36 12.19
C MET A 1 48.49 37.02 12.48
N GLU A 2 48.37 36.31 13.57
CA GLU A 2 47.78 36.66 14.87
C GLU A 2 46.28 36.81 14.78
N GLU A 3 45.57 35.84 15.30
CA GLU A 3 45.11 35.54 16.68
C GLU A 3 44.03 36.50 17.15
N ASN A 4 42.88 36.00 17.48
CA ASN A 4 42.31 35.85 18.83
C ASN A 4 40.88 35.33 18.79
N ASN A 5 40.67 34.20 19.26
CA ASN A 5 39.98 33.66 20.47
C ASN A 5 39.17 34.66 21.30
N GLU A 6 37.91 34.36 21.53
CA GLU A 6 37.30 34.48 22.87
C GLU A 6 36.04 33.61 23.02
N THR A 7 36.18 32.64 23.89
CA THR A 7 35.21 31.84 24.59
C THR A 7 34.51 32.64 25.68
N THR A 8 33.20 32.50 25.84
CA THR A 8 32.59 32.68 27.19
C THR A 8 31.46 31.70 27.38
N ASN A 9 31.68 30.92 28.41
CA ASN A 9 30.87 29.96 29.09
C ASN A 9 30.02 30.64 30.17
N ILE A 10 29.12 29.87 30.86
CA ILE A 10 28.43 30.15 32.15
C ILE A 10 26.97 30.60 31.97
N ASN A 11 25.91 29.91 32.47
CA ASN A 11 25.65 29.33 33.80
C ASN A 11 24.29 28.59 33.77
N GLN A 12 24.24 27.43 34.37
CA GLN A 12 23.11 27.00 35.19
C GLN A 12 23.23 27.62 36.59
N PRO A 13 22.11 27.80 37.32
CA PRO A 13 21.88 27.01 38.51
C PRO A 13 20.40 26.68 38.79
N ALA A 14 20.16 25.48 39.24
CA ALA A 14 19.92 25.03 40.63
C ALA A 14 18.53 25.32 41.22
N ASP A 15 17.80 24.27 41.41
CA ASP A 15 17.19 23.73 42.65
C ASP A 15 16.41 24.66 43.57
N ALA A 16 15.13 24.33 43.79
CA ALA A 16 14.45 24.55 45.07
C ALA A 16 13.26 23.63 45.26
N SER A 17 13.45 22.62 46.05
CA SER A 17 12.46 21.81 46.73
C SER A 17 11.63 22.62 47.72
N ALA A 18 10.32 22.36 47.79
CA ALA A 18 9.53 22.61 48.99
C ALA A 18 8.42 21.55 49.12
N GLU A 19 8.57 20.78 50.17
CA GLU A 19 7.57 19.88 50.75
C GLU A 19 6.31 20.62 51.21
N LEU A 20 5.15 20.01 51.04
CA LEU A 20 4.05 20.18 51.98
C LEU A 20 3.33 18.84 52.16
N LYS A 21 3.53 18.26 53.33
CA LYS A 21 2.75 17.18 53.91
C LYS A 21 1.34 17.66 54.19
N GLN A 22 0.33 16.88 53.82
CA GLN A 22 -0.94 16.84 54.53
C GLN A 22 -1.45 15.42 54.65
N THR A 23 -1.70 15.06 55.88
CA THR A 23 -2.20 13.84 56.47
C THR A 23 -3.63 13.50 55.97
N ALA A 24 -3.85 12.26 55.61
CA ALA A 24 -5.19 11.66 55.50
C ALA A 24 -5.33 10.54 56.52
N GLU A 25 -6.42 10.59 57.28
CA GLU A 25 -6.90 9.58 58.21
C GLU A 25 -7.30 8.27 57.55
N PRO A 26 -7.22 7.15 58.26
CA PRO A 26 -7.55 5.84 57.72
C PRO A 26 -9.08 5.56 57.79
N THR A 27 -9.67 5.24 56.66
CA THR A 27 -11.01 4.63 56.58
C THR A 27 -10.92 3.12 56.69
N GLU A 28 -11.78 2.53 57.50
CA GLU A 28 -11.96 1.12 57.80
C GLU A 28 -12.13 0.22 56.54
N PRO A 29 -11.69 -1.04 56.61
CA PRO A 29 -11.83 -1.96 55.48
C PRO A 29 -13.26 -2.53 55.42
N ALA A 30 -13.90 -2.39 54.26
CA ALA A 30 -15.15 -3.06 53.93
C ALA A 30 -14.93 -4.57 53.86
N GLU A 31 -15.84 -5.34 54.44
CA GLU A 31 -15.88 -6.79 54.42
C GLU A 31 -15.95 -7.37 53.00
N PRO A 32 -15.32 -8.52 52.71
CA PRO A 32 -15.34 -9.13 51.39
C PRO A 32 -16.71 -9.74 51.10
N GLU A 33 -17.37 -9.22 50.09
CA GLU A 33 -18.56 -9.85 49.49
C GLU A 33 -18.23 -11.29 49.08
N SER A 34 -19.04 -12.24 49.58
CA SER A 34 -18.91 -13.67 49.38
C SER A 34 -18.81 -14.03 47.89
N ALA A 35 -17.70 -14.61 47.49
CA ALA A 35 -17.50 -15.21 46.18
C ALA A 35 -18.60 -16.29 45.95
N LYS A 36 -19.60 -15.98 45.13
CA LYS A 36 -20.53 -16.96 44.59
C LYS A 36 -19.73 -18.00 43.83
N LYS A 37 -19.63 -19.22 44.34
CA LYS A 37 -19.08 -20.39 43.67
C LYS A 37 -19.78 -20.52 42.31
N LYS A 38 -19.05 -20.22 41.22
CA LYS A 38 -19.51 -20.45 39.84
C LYS A 38 -19.82 -21.95 39.71
N SER A 39 -21.04 -22.28 39.31
CA SER A 39 -21.45 -23.65 39.06
C SER A 39 -20.49 -24.33 38.08
N PRO A 40 -20.01 -25.55 38.37
CA PRO A 40 -19.18 -26.31 37.45
C PRO A 40 -19.85 -26.52 36.09
N PHE A 41 -21.17 -26.50 36.05
CA PHE A 41 -21.95 -26.60 34.82
C PHE A 41 -21.76 -25.38 33.92
N LEU A 42 -21.66 -24.17 34.46
CA LEU A 42 -21.40 -22.94 33.67
C LEU A 42 -19.97 -22.92 33.11
N THR A 43 -19.00 -23.44 33.88
CA THR A 43 -17.62 -23.57 33.44
C THR A 43 -17.48 -24.61 32.32
N ILE A 44 -18.17 -25.73 32.42
CA ILE A 44 -18.20 -26.77 31.38
C ILE A 44 -18.92 -26.23 30.13
N LEU A 45 -20.00 -25.49 30.28
CA LEU A 45 -20.75 -24.89 29.17
C LEU A 45 -19.88 -23.87 28.41
N LEU A 46 -19.11 -23.03 29.10
CA LEU A 46 -18.19 -22.07 28.48
C LEU A 46 -17.02 -22.75 27.77
N ILE A 47 -16.51 -23.87 28.31
CA ILE A 47 -15.47 -24.67 27.64
C ILE A 47 -16.03 -25.36 26.39
N VAL A 48 -17.26 -25.90 26.44
CA VAL A 48 -17.91 -26.52 25.27
C VAL A 48 -18.23 -25.48 24.20
N LEU A 49 -18.65 -24.27 24.58
CA LEU A 49 -18.83 -23.17 23.62
C LEU A 49 -17.50 -22.68 23.01
N ALA A 50 -16.45 -22.62 23.81
CA ALA A 50 -15.10 -22.26 23.30
C ALA A 50 -14.54 -23.34 22.38
N LEU A 51 -14.68 -24.62 22.70
CA LEU A 51 -14.30 -25.75 21.85
C LEU A 51 -15.17 -25.85 20.61
N GLY A 52 -16.49 -25.62 20.75
CA GLY A 52 -17.42 -25.55 19.61
C GLY A 52 -17.08 -24.41 18.64
N SER A 53 -16.67 -23.26 19.17
CA SER A 53 -16.21 -22.15 18.33
C SER A 53 -14.87 -22.47 17.63
N ALA A 54 -13.93 -23.10 18.32
CA ALA A 54 -12.65 -23.50 17.72
C ALA A 54 -12.84 -24.56 16.61
N VAL A 55 -13.74 -25.53 16.82
CA VAL A 55 -14.08 -26.52 15.79
C VAL A 55 -14.87 -25.87 14.65
N GLY A 56 -15.77 -24.95 14.95
CA GLY A 56 -16.49 -24.17 13.96
C GLY A 56 -15.54 -23.32 13.09
N VAL A 57 -14.54 -22.69 13.71
CA VAL A 57 -13.46 -21.95 13.03
C VAL A 57 -12.65 -22.88 12.15
N TYR A 58 -12.22 -24.05 12.65
CA TYR A 58 -11.46 -25.03 11.86
C TYR A 58 -12.26 -25.50 10.65
N PHE A 59 -13.56 -25.80 10.81
CA PHE A 59 -14.42 -26.16 9.70
C PHE A 59 -14.65 -24.99 8.72
N LEU A 60 -14.86 -23.77 9.21
CA LEU A 60 -15.00 -22.57 8.38
C LEU A 60 -13.73 -22.33 7.57
N VAL A 61 -12.58 -22.27 8.23
CA VAL A 61 -11.27 -22.09 7.60
C VAL A 61 -10.97 -23.23 6.61
N SER A 62 -11.25 -24.48 6.95
CA SER A 62 -11.02 -25.62 6.05
C SER A 62 -11.94 -25.65 4.84
N THR A 63 -13.18 -25.13 4.96
CA THR A 63 -14.09 -24.98 3.81
C THR A 63 -13.77 -23.79 2.93
N LEU A 64 -13.25 -22.70 3.51
CA LEU A 64 -12.86 -21.48 2.81
C LEU A 64 -11.54 -21.65 2.03
N ILE A 65 -10.67 -22.55 2.48
CA ILE A 65 -9.40 -22.87 1.78
C ILE A 65 -9.60 -23.88 0.63
N LYS A 66 -10.81 -24.41 0.42
CA LYS A 66 -11.05 -25.31 -0.72
C LYS A 66 -10.99 -24.56 -2.05
N PRO A 67 -10.27 -25.11 -3.05
CA PRO A 67 -10.22 -24.48 -4.38
C PRO A 67 -11.62 -24.44 -5.01
N GLY A 68 -12.12 -23.26 -5.31
CA GLY A 68 -13.34 -23.05 -6.08
C GLY A 68 -14.44 -22.18 -5.47
N ASN A 69 -14.37 -21.80 -4.19
CA ASN A 69 -15.31 -20.83 -3.62
C ASN A 69 -14.64 -19.46 -3.48
N SER A 70 -14.90 -18.58 -4.42
CA SER A 70 -14.66 -17.14 -4.23
C SER A 70 -15.80 -16.57 -3.36
N VAL A 71 -15.62 -16.54 -2.06
CA VAL A 71 -16.47 -15.74 -1.19
C VAL A 71 -15.91 -14.33 -1.20
N VAL A 72 -16.75 -13.36 -1.54
CA VAL A 72 -16.39 -11.95 -1.55
C VAL A 72 -16.13 -11.50 -0.12
N VAL A 73 -14.99 -10.91 0.20
CA VAL A 73 -14.62 -10.47 1.56
C VAL A 73 -15.67 -9.53 2.16
N ASP A 74 -16.34 -8.75 1.31
CA ASP A 74 -17.41 -7.83 1.71
C ASP A 74 -18.71 -8.52 2.15
N GLU A 75 -18.91 -9.80 1.82
CA GLU A 75 -20.06 -10.60 2.26
C GLU A 75 -19.85 -11.23 3.63
N LEU A 76 -18.63 -11.13 4.19
CA LEU A 76 -18.34 -11.65 5.52
C LEU A 76 -18.85 -10.69 6.59
N SER A 77 -19.45 -11.26 7.65
CA SER A 77 -19.75 -10.52 8.86
C SER A 77 -18.45 -10.04 9.54
N GLU A 78 -18.53 -8.99 10.36
CA GLU A 78 -17.37 -8.48 11.11
C GLU A 78 -16.76 -9.54 12.04
N ASP A 79 -17.58 -10.46 12.55
CA ASP A 79 -17.12 -11.59 13.37
C ASP A 79 -16.34 -12.62 12.54
N GLU A 80 -16.75 -12.88 11.30
CA GLU A 80 -16.04 -13.77 10.37
C GLU A 80 -14.73 -13.14 9.88
N LYS A 81 -14.74 -11.84 9.59
CA LYS A 81 -13.52 -11.10 9.25
C LYS A 81 -12.51 -11.15 10.40
N LYS A 82 -12.97 -10.88 11.62
CA LYS A 82 -12.14 -10.97 12.82
C LYS A 82 -11.62 -12.37 13.06
N LEU A 83 -12.45 -13.39 12.86
CA LEU A 83 -12.08 -14.79 13.01
C LEU A 83 -11.00 -15.21 12.00
N LEU A 84 -11.09 -14.71 10.76
CA LEU A 84 -10.08 -14.95 9.72
C LEU A 84 -8.78 -14.16 9.99
N ALA A 85 -8.90 -12.96 10.53
CA ALA A 85 -7.75 -12.15 10.95
C ALA A 85 -7.01 -12.77 12.14
N ASP A 86 -7.75 -13.31 13.12
CA ASP A 86 -7.21 -13.98 14.30
C ASP A 86 -6.64 -15.39 13.99
N SER A 87 -6.81 -15.91 12.76
CA SER A 87 -6.18 -17.18 12.35
C SER A 87 -4.66 -17.04 12.40
N THR A 88 -4.02 -17.79 13.29
CA THR A 88 -2.58 -17.76 13.55
C THR A 88 -1.80 -18.82 12.80
N ASP A 89 -2.38 -19.43 11.77
CA ASP A 89 -1.72 -20.47 10.99
C ASP A 89 -0.46 -19.92 10.31
N ILE A 90 0.68 -20.21 10.92
CA ILE A 90 2.00 -19.92 10.37
C ILE A 90 2.25 -20.89 9.22
N LEU A 91 2.39 -20.37 8.01
CA LEU A 91 2.61 -21.17 6.81
C LEU A 91 4.09 -21.35 6.49
N PHE A 92 4.92 -20.37 6.87
CA PHE A 92 6.34 -20.32 6.52
C PHE A 92 7.19 -19.96 7.73
N ASN A 93 8.42 -20.41 7.70
CA ASN A 93 9.50 -19.94 8.54
C ASN A 93 10.62 -19.36 7.67
N LYS A 94 11.69 -18.86 8.28
CA LYS A 94 12.82 -18.24 7.56
C LYS A 94 13.44 -19.13 6.46
N ASN A 95 13.37 -20.46 6.61
CA ASN A 95 14.00 -21.41 5.67
C ASN A 95 13.02 -21.85 4.55
N THR A 96 11.73 -21.68 4.75
CA THR A 96 10.68 -22.11 3.81
C THR A 96 10.01 -20.97 3.10
N LEU A 97 10.15 -19.73 3.60
CA LEU A 97 9.64 -18.54 2.93
C LEU A 97 10.41 -18.33 1.62
N PRO A 98 9.73 -18.21 0.47
CA PRO A 98 10.36 -17.81 -0.78
C PRO A 98 11.10 -16.48 -0.66
N ARG A 99 12.10 -16.27 -1.51
CA ARG A 99 12.76 -14.96 -1.63
C ARG A 99 11.81 -13.96 -2.26
N ILE A 100 11.33 -13.01 -1.45
CA ILE A 100 10.32 -12.03 -1.84
C ILE A 100 11.00 -10.69 -2.09
N ASP A 101 10.55 -9.96 -3.14
CA ASP A 101 10.85 -8.56 -3.34
C ASP A 101 9.56 -7.78 -3.63
N ALA A 102 9.59 -6.46 -3.50
CA ALA A 102 8.41 -5.62 -3.68
C ALA A 102 8.77 -4.21 -4.15
N SER A 103 7.77 -3.53 -4.72
CA SER A 103 7.88 -2.09 -4.97
C SER A 103 7.59 -1.30 -3.68
N LEU A 104 8.01 -0.05 -3.64
CA LEU A 104 7.72 0.84 -2.51
C LEU A 104 6.21 0.93 -2.23
N ALA A 105 5.39 1.02 -3.28
CA ALA A 105 3.95 1.13 -3.16
C ALA A 105 3.26 -0.15 -2.66
N THR A 106 3.92 -1.31 -2.77
CA THR A 106 3.41 -2.60 -2.32
C THR A 106 4.11 -3.12 -1.06
N GLN A 107 5.07 -2.36 -0.54
CA GLN A 107 5.79 -2.72 0.68
C GLN A 107 4.83 -2.98 1.86
N PRO A 108 3.87 -2.10 2.22
CA PRO A 108 2.98 -2.36 3.35
C PRO A 108 2.12 -3.62 3.16
N LEU A 109 1.68 -3.90 1.93
CA LEU A 109 0.95 -5.12 1.59
C LEU A 109 1.81 -6.36 1.81
N THR A 110 3.05 -6.33 1.33
CA THR A 110 3.99 -7.45 1.44
C THR A 110 4.39 -7.68 2.89
N ASP A 111 4.63 -6.60 3.67
CA ASP A 111 4.90 -6.67 5.10
C ASP A 111 3.75 -7.32 5.87
N ALA A 112 2.50 -6.96 5.53
CA ALA A 112 1.31 -7.54 6.13
C ALA A 112 1.21 -9.06 5.82
N PHE A 113 1.44 -9.47 4.58
CA PHE A 113 1.47 -10.89 4.21
C PHE A 113 2.58 -11.65 4.94
N VAL A 114 3.80 -11.13 4.92
CA VAL A 114 4.95 -11.75 5.60
C VAL A 114 4.64 -11.91 7.09
N LYS A 115 4.19 -10.83 7.76
CA LYS A 115 3.86 -10.88 9.19
C LYS A 115 2.80 -11.93 9.51
N ASN A 116 1.73 -11.97 8.74
CA ASN A 116 0.60 -12.88 8.98
C ASN A 116 0.91 -14.35 8.64
N PHE A 117 1.78 -14.60 7.66
CA PHE A 117 2.09 -15.96 7.23
C PHE A 117 3.35 -16.54 7.88
N THR A 118 4.19 -15.72 8.55
CA THR A 118 5.40 -16.17 9.23
C THR A 118 5.42 -15.90 10.72
N GLY A 119 4.55 -15.01 11.22
CA GLY A 119 4.60 -14.49 12.59
C GLY A 119 5.75 -13.50 12.83
N GLN A 120 6.61 -13.24 11.83
CA GLN A 120 7.79 -12.37 11.91
C GLN A 120 7.66 -11.19 10.97
N THR A 121 8.30 -10.07 11.31
CA THR A 121 8.39 -8.91 10.43
C THR A 121 9.43 -9.14 9.33
N THR A 122 9.33 -8.38 8.24
CA THR A 122 10.33 -8.38 7.16
C THR A 122 11.71 -7.99 7.66
N THR A 123 11.80 -7.06 8.62
CA THR A 123 13.06 -6.68 9.28
C THR A 123 13.67 -7.84 10.05
N GLU A 124 12.88 -8.60 10.83
CA GLU A 124 13.35 -9.80 11.57
C GLU A 124 13.86 -10.90 10.63
N LEU A 125 13.25 -10.98 9.44
CA LEU A 125 13.66 -11.96 8.41
C LEU A 125 14.82 -11.47 7.53
N GLY A 126 15.18 -10.18 7.61
CA GLY A 126 16.22 -9.56 6.79
C GLY A 126 15.79 -9.36 5.33
N ILE A 127 14.50 -9.13 5.10
CA ILE A 127 13.95 -8.86 3.75
C ILE A 127 14.09 -7.36 3.46
N GLU A 128 14.72 -7.04 2.35
CA GLU A 128 14.87 -5.69 1.81
C GLU A 128 14.22 -5.61 0.42
N TYR A 129 13.52 -4.52 0.17
CA TYR A 129 12.80 -4.30 -1.08
C TYR A 129 13.57 -3.38 -2.02
N SER A 130 13.58 -3.71 -3.30
CA SER A 130 14.40 -3.03 -4.30
C SER A 130 13.64 -2.12 -5.28
N ASN A 131 12.33 -1.99 -5.15
CA ASN A 131 11.43 -1.31 -6.09
C ASN A 131 11.09 -2.12 -7.35
N THR A 132 10.24 -1.53 -8.25
CA THR A 132 9.63 -2.24 -9.37
C THR A 132 10.66 -2.81 -10.32
N HIS A 133 11.44 -1.96 -10.99
CA HIS A 133 12.39 -2.42 -12.01
C HIS A 133 13.49 -3.35 -11.46
N PRO A 134 14.19 -3.00 -10.36
CA PRO A 134 15.16 -3.93 -9.78
C PRO A 134 14.52 -5.24 -9.29
N GLY A 135 13.26 -5.21 -8.82
CA GLY A 135 12.52 -6.41 -8.44
C GLY A 135 12.31 -7.36 -9.62
N TYR A 136 11.88 -6.83 -10.77
CA TYR A 136 11.79 -7.62 -12.01
C TYR A 136 13.14 -8.19 -12.44
N VAL A 137 14.21 -7.38 -12.40
CA VAL A 137 15.57 -7.84 -12.73
C VAL A 137 15.98 -9.00 -11.82
N LYS A 138 15.75 -8.90 -10.52
CA LYS A 138 16.05 -9.97 -9.55
C LYS A 138 15.23 -11.25 -9.84
N LEU A 139 13.93 -11.10 -10.12
CA LEU A 139 13.07 -12.22 -10.46
C LEU A 139 13.56 -12.96 -11.71
N ILE A 140 13.86 -12.20 -12.77
CA ILE A 140 14.34 -12.73 -14.06
C ILE A 140 15.69 -13.41 -13.90
N ASN A 141 16.59 -12.86 -13.09
CA ASN A 141 17.92 -13.44 -12.80
C ASN A 141 17.90 -14.56 -11.74
N ASN A 142 16.72 -14.97 -11.28
CA ASN A 142 16.58 -15.97 -10.20
C ASN A 142 17.21 -15.55 -8.86
N GLU A 143 17.20 -14.25 -8.56
CA GLU A 143 17.62 -13.69 -7.27
C GLU A 143 16.43 -13.48 -6.32
N ALA A 144 15.22 -13.36 -6.87
CA ALA A 144 13.93 -13.42 -6.17
C ALA A 144 13.10 -14.59 -6.73
N ASP A 145 12.18 -15.10 -5.93
CA ASP A 145 11.27 -16.20 -6.33
C ASP A 145 9.87 -15.66 -6.64
N LEU A 146 9.49 -14.59 -5.96
CA LEU A 146 8.20 -13.92 -6.10
C LEU A 146 8.39 -12.43 -5.84
N ILE A 147 7.73 -11.58 -6.64
CA ILE A 147 7.71 -10.15 -6.40
C ILE A 147 6.27 -9.62 -6.36
N VAL A 148 6.05 -8.57 -5.53
CA VAL A 148 4.77 -7.87 -5.45
C VAL A 148 4.95 -6.47 -5.97
N VAL A 149 4.43 -6.20 -7.17
CA VAL A 149 4.77 -4.99 -7.96
C VAL A 149 3.59 -4.56 -8.85
N THR A 150 3.79 -3.50 -9.62
CA THR A 150 2.92 -3.10 -10.74
C THR A 150 3.20 -3.93 -11.98
N GLU A 151 2.42 -3.74 -13.05
CA GLU A 151 2.66 -4.39 -14.34
C GLU A 151 4.10 -4.20 -14.84
N PRO A 152 4.63 -5.19 -15.59
CA PRO A 152 5.94 -5.05 -16.20
C PRO A 152 5.94 -3.99 -17.32
N SER A 153 7.05 -3.29 -17.47
CA SER A 153 7.32 -2.44 -18.61
C SER A 153 7.76 -3.26 -19.83
N ASP A 154 7.80 -2.62 -21.00
CA ASP A 154 8.29 -3.26 -22.23
C ASP A 154 9.75 -3.71 -22.09
N ASP A 155 10.58 -2.95 -21.38
CA ASP A 155 11.99 -3.30 -21.13
C ASP A 155 12.12 -4.56 -20.26
N GLU A 156 11.27 -4.70 -19.25
CA GLU A 156 11.24 -5.87 -18.37
C GLU A 156 10.73 -7.12 -19.10
N LEU A 157 9.72 -6.95 -19.97
CA LEU A 157 9.25 -8.02 -20.85
C LEU A 157 10.32 -8.41 -21.87
N ALA A 158 11.03 -7.45 -22.45
CA ALA A 158 12.13 -7.69 -23.37
C ALA A 158 13.29 -8.43 -22.70
N LEU A 159 13.67 -8.02 -21.47
CA LEU A 159 14.70 -8.68 -20.67
C LEU A 159 14.29 -10.14 -20.32
N ALA A 160 13.05 -10.35 -19.89
CA ALA A 160 12.55 -11.69 -19.59
C ALA A 160 12.63 -12.59 -20.85
N LYS A 161 12.22 -12.07 -21.99
CA LYS A 161 12.29 -12.77 -23.29
C LYS A 161 13.73 -13.09 -23.70
N GLU A 162 14.66 -12.13 -23.53
CA GLU A 162 16.09 -12.34 -23.81
C GLU A 162 16.67 -13.49 -22.95
N LYS A 163 16.27 -13.55 -21.70
CA LYS A 163 16.69 -14.61 -20.76
C LYS A 163 15.92 -15.91 -20.92
N GLY A 164 14.93 -15.99 -21.81
CA GLY A 164 14.11 -17.17 -21.98
C GLY A 164 13.16 -17.44 -20.81
N ILE A 165 12.85 -16.41 -20.03
CA ILE A 165 11.93 -16.48 -18.88
C ILE A 165 10.54 -16.01 -19.32
N GLU A 166 9.52 -16.80 -19.02
CA GLU A 166 8.13 -16.39 -19.13
C GLU A 166 7.64 -15.96 -17.73
N LEU A 167 7.10 -14.73 -17.65
CA LEU A 167 6.56 -14.19 -16.40
C LEU A 167 5.09 -14.60 -16.25
N GLU A 168 4.71 -15.01 -15.05
CA GLU A 168 3.33 -15.21 -14.67
C GLU A 168 2.89 -14.05 -13.78
N VAL A 169 2.06 -13.16 -14.33
CA VAL A 169 1.56 -11.94 -13.68
C VAL A 169 0.15 -12.21 -13.17
N THR A 170 -0.05 -12.16 -11.87
CA THR A 170 -1.32 -12.48 -11.21
C THR A 170 -1.78 -11.33 -10.35
N LYS A 171 -2.96 -10.78 -10.62
CA LYS A 171 -3.55 -9.69 -9.82
C LYS A 171 -3.76 -10.15 -8.37
N VAL A 172 -3.33 -9.34 -7.41
CA VAL A 172 -3.49 -9.62 -5.96
C VAL A 172 -4.44 -8.65 -5.27
N VAL A 173 -4.45 -7.37 -5.66
CA VAL A 173 -5.39 -6.36 -5.16
C VAL A 173 -5.76 -5.41 -6.30
N ASN A 174 -6.93 -4.78 -6.20
CA ASN A 174 -7.34 -3.71 -7.11
C ASN A 174 -6.63 -2.41 -6.72
N GLU A 175 -6.44 -1.53 -7.70
CA GLU A 175 -5.82 -0.23 -7.51
C GLU A 175 -6.39 0.79 -8.51
N GLY A 176 -6.29 2.08 -8.21
CA GLY A 176 -6.64 3.18 -9.11
C GLY A 176 -5.39 3.95 -9.55
N PHE A 177 -5.28 4.26 -10.82
CA PHE A 177 -4.25 5.17 -11.31
C PHE A 177 -4.80 6.59 -11.32
N ALA A 178 -4.37 7.42 -10.38
CA ALA A 178 -4.98 8.70 -10.05
C ALA A 178 -4.12 9.87 -10.49
N PHE A 179 -4.80 10.94 -10.92
CA PHE A 179 -4.18 12.24 -11.17
C PHE A 179 -4.53 13.20 -10.03
N PHE A 180 -3.58 14.04 -9.67
CA PHE A 180 -3.75 14.99 -8.59
C PHE A 180 -3.10 16.32 -8.91
N VAL A 181 -3.67 17.37 -8.34
CA VAL A 181 -3.24 18.76 -8.47
C VAL A 181 -3.16 19.40 -7.09
N ASN A 182 -2.58 20.58 -7.00
CA ASN A 182 -2.69 21.40 -5.79
C ASN A 182 -4.16 21.67 -5.46
N LYS A 183 -4.51 21.67 -4.18
CA LYS A 183 -5.90 21.90 -3.72
C LYS A 183 -6.49 23.23 -4.23
N ASP A 184 -5.65 24.24 -4.44
CA ASP A 184 -6.03 25.58 -4.86
C ASP A 184 -6.17 25.71 -6.40
N ASN A 185 -5.81 24.67 -7.17
CA ASN A 185 -6.12 24.63 -8.60
C ASN A 185 -7.65 24.63 -8.79
N PRO A 186 -8.23 25.49 -9.62
CA PRO A 186 -9.70 25.56 -9.77
C PRO A 186 -10.31 24.32 -10.47
N VAL A 187 -9.51 23.56 -11.25
CA VAL A 187 -9.99 22.37 -11.94
C VAL A 187 -10.13 21.21 -10.95
N SER A 188 -11.27 20.53 -10.95
CA SER A 188 -11.55 19.39 -10.07
C SER A 188 -11.95 18.13 -10.84
N SER A 189 -12.23 18.25 -12.14
CA SER A 189 -12.58 17.12 -13.00
C SER A 189 -12.09 17.40 -14.41
N VAL A 190 -11.62 16.36 -15.09
CA VAL A 190 -11.20 16.38 -16.50
C VAL A 190 -11.72 15.14 -17.21
N ALA A 191 -11.88 15.21 -18.53
CA ALA A 191 -12.15 14.01 -19.30
C ALA A 191 -10.89 13.13 -19.40
N PHE A 192 -11.07 11.81 -19.55
CA PHE A 192 -9.96 10.90 -19.78
C PHE A 192 -9.08 11.31 -20.97
N ASP A 193 -9.73 11.70 -22.10
CA ASP A 193 -9.02 12.15 -23.29
C ASP A 193 -8.22 13.45 -23.05
N ASP A 194 -8.65 14.31 -22.15
CA ASP A 194 -7.91 15.54 -21.83
C ASP A 194 -6.64 15.24 -21.04
N VAL A 195 -6.68 14.24 -20.15
CA VAL A 195 -5.45 13.74 -19.50
C VAL A 195 -4.44 13.25 -20.55
N VAL A 196 -4.92 12.47 -21.52
CA VAL A 196 -4.07 12.02 -22.64
C VAL A 196 -3.46 13.21 -23.36
N LYS A 197 -4.26 14.22 -23.72
CA LYS A 197 -3.80 15.41 -24.43
C LYS A 197 -2.82 16.27 -23.62
N ILE A 198 -2.95 16.32 -22.29
CA ILE A 198 -1.96 16.97 -21.42
C ILE A 198 -0.60 16.28 -21.57
N TYR A 199 -0.56 14.95 -21.42
CA TYR A 199 0.72 14.22 -21.44
C TYR A 199 1.28 13.97 -22.84
N THR A 200 0.49 14.17 -23.92
CA THR A 200 0.98 14.23 -25.30
C THR A 200 1.38 15.66 -25.72
N GLY A 201 1.04 16.68 -24.92
CA GLY A 201 1.36 18.09 -25.17
C GLY A 201 0.38 18.79 -26.10
N GLU A 202 -0.79 18.24 -26.38
CA GLU A 202 -1.85 18.86 -27.16
C GLU A 202 -2.62 19.92 -26.34
N ILE A 203 -2.81 19.69 -25.03
CA ILE A 203 -3.34 20.67 -24.07
C ILE A 203 -2.17 21.09 -23.18
N THR A 204 -1.87 22.38 -23.17
CA THR A 204 -0.73 22.96 -22.43
C THR A 204 -1.13 24.08 -21.48
N ASN A 205 -2.39 24.44 -21.41
CA ASN A 205 -2.86 25.53 -20.58
C ASN A 205 -4.15 25.14 -19.84
N TRP A 206 -4.19 25.43 -18.53
CA TRP A 206 -5.35 25.11 -17.68
C TRP A 206 -6.64 25.79 -18.11
N LYS A 207 -6.60 26.96 -18.79
CA LYS A 207 -7.81 27.63 -19.29
C LYS A 207 -8.62 26.77 -20.27
N ASP A 208 -7.94 25.89 -21.02
CA ASP A 208 -8.60 24.99 -21.96
C ASP A 208 -9.45 23.93 -21.23
N LEU A 209 -9.22 23.78 -19.92
CA LEU A 209 -9.93 22.87 -19.01
C LEU A 209 -10.79 23.62 -17.97
N GLY A 210 -11.04 24.92 -18.19
CA GLY A 210 -11.83 25.76 -17.28
C GLY A 210 -11.08 26.27 -16.05
N GLY A 211 -9.75 26.15 -16.05
CA GLY A 211 -8.85 26.66 -15.02
C GLY A 211 -8.33 28.06 -15.29
N ASN A 212 -7.27 28.44 -14.60
CA ASN A 212 -6.57 29.71 -14.80
C ASN A 212 -5.86 29.77 -16.15
N ASP A 213 -5.60 30.98 -16.67
CA ASP A 213 -4.73 31.15 -17.84
C ASP A 213 -3.26 30.97 -17.42
N ALA A 214 -2.86 29.70 -17.31
CA ALA A 214 -1.54 29.29 -16.85
C ALA A 214 -1.10 28.00 -17.55
N GLU A 215 0.20 27.89 -17.81
CA GLU A 215 0.80 26.71 -18.43
C GLU A 215 0.72 25.51 -17.50
N ILE A 216 0.31 24.35 -18.02
CA ILE A 216 0.26 23.10 -17.26
C ILE A 216 1.69 22.59 -17.05
N ILE A 217 2.07 22.35 -15.79
CA ILE A 217 3.33 21.71 -15.41
C ILE A 217 3.08 20.22 -15.19
N ALA A 218 3.28 19.39 -16.21
CA ALA A 218 3.00 17.95 -16.18
C ALA A 218 4.23 17.16 -15.75
N TYR A 219 4.32 16.82 -14.46
CA TYR A 219 5.43 16.04 -13.92
C TYR A 219 5.41 14.61 -14.41
N GLN A 220 6.61 14.03 -14.60
CA GLN A 220 6.79 12.66 -15.03
C GLN A 220 7.76 11.91 -14.11
N ARG A 221 7.80 10.61 -14.28
CA ARG A 221 8.71 9.69 -13.59
C ARG A 221 9.73 9.13 -14.58
N PRO A 222 10.88 8.59 -14.10
CA PRO A 222 11.80 7.86 -14.97
C PRO A 222 11.08 6.69 -15.66
N ALA A 223 11.52 6.37 -16.87
CA ALA A 223 11.12 5.13 -17.55
C ALA A 223 11.32 3.93 -16.61
N ASN A 224 10.48 2.91 -16.73
CA ASN A 224 10.51 1.69 -15.90
C ASN A 224 10.20 1.89 -14.40
N SER A 225 9.89 3.11 -13.94
CA SER A 225 9.22 3.26 -12.66
C SER A 225 7.77 2.77 -12.79
N GLY A 226 7.25 2.06 -11.78
CA GLY A 226 5.90 1.47 -11.85
C GLY A 226 4.81 2.48 -12.21
N SER A 227 4.88 3.73 -11.74
CA SER A 227 3.90 4.76 -12.08
C SER A 227 4.09 5.32 -13.50
N GLN A 228 5.32 5.36 -14.05
CA GLN A 228 5.53 5.74 -15.44
C GLN A 228 5.03 4.65 -16.39
N THR A 229 5.30 3.39 -16.07
CA THR A 229 4.72 2.23 -16.77
C THR A 229 3.18 2.30 -16.74
N GLY A 230 2.59 2.64 -15.58
CA GLY A 230 1.15 2.86 -15.47
C GLY A 230 0.65 3.98 -16.39
N LEU A 231 1.34 5.12 -16.48
CA LEU A 231 0.99 6.18 -17.42
C LEU A 231 0.98 5.68 -18.88
N TYR A 232 2.01 4.93 -19.27
CA TYR A 232 2.11 4.39 -20.64
C TYR A 232 1.01 3.37 -20.93
N ASN A 233 0.82 2.39 -20.05
CA ASN A 233 -0.07 1.27 -20.31
C ASN A 233 -1.55 1.62 -20.15
N LEU A 234 -1.89 2.41 -19.12
CA LEU A 234 -3.29 2.68 -18.77
C LEU A 234 -3.85 3.92 -19.47
N VAL A 235 -3.00 4.92 -19.72
CA VAL A 235 -3.43 6.23 -20.20
C VAL A 235 -3.01 6.46 -21.64
N LEU A 236 -1.72 6.41 -21.94
CA LEU A 236 -1.22 6.77 -23.28
C LEU A 236 -1.45 5.67 -24.32
N LYS A 237 -1.39 4.40 -23.92
CA LYS A 237 -1.72 3.25 -24.80
C LYS A 237 -1.01 3.29 -26.14
N GLY A 238 0.31 3.54 -26.11
CA GLY A 238 1.16 3.61 -27.29
C GLY A 238 1.28 5.00 -27.95
N LYS A 239 0.63 6.03 -27.41
CA LYS A 239 0.89 7.42 -27.82
C LYS A 239 2.22 7.90 -27.24
N GLU A 240 2.91 8.74 -27.97
CA GLU A 240 4.15 9.34 -27.50
C GLU A 240 3.87 10.38 -26.39
N VAL A 241 4.64 10.28 -25.32
CA VAL A 241 4.60 11.26 -24.24
C VAL A 241 5.37 12.50 -24.66
N LYS A 242 4.86 13.69 -24.29
CA LYS A 242 5.61 14.95 -24.43
C LYS A 242 6.90 14.87 -23.62
N ILE A 243 8.03 15.26 -24.23
CA ILE A 243 9.29 15.39 -23.50
C ILE A 243 9.14 16.52 -22.47
N PRO A 244 9.39 16.25 -21.17
CA PRO A 244 9.24 17.24 -20.12
C PRO A 244 10.15 18.44 -20.34
N THR A 245 9.62 19.63 -20.08
CA THR A 245 10.42 20.87 -20.00
C THR A 245 11.23 20.91 -18.70
N VAL A 246 12.09 21.92 -18.55
CA VAL A 246 12.82 22.15 -17.29
C VAL A 246 11.85 22.34 -16.10
N LYS A 247 10.67 22.94 -16.32
CA LYS A 247 9.63 23.09 -15.30
C LYS A 247 8.97 21.75 -14.94
N GLU A 248 8.72 20.93 -15.94
CA GLU A 248 8.03 19.65 -15.78
C GLU A 248 8.92 18.55 -15.27
N SER A 249 10.20 18.62 -15.39
CA SER A 249 11.27 17.67 -15.04
C SER A 249 10.82 16.24 -14.68
N VAL A 250 11.72 15.29 -14.82
CA VAL A 250 11.48 13.88 -14.42
C VAL A 250 11.85 13.71 -12.95
N ASN A 251 10.89 13.35 -12.12
CA ASN A 251 11.10 13.13 -10.69
C ASN A 251 11.56 11.71 -10.41
N LEU A 252 12.68 11.57 -9.68
CA LEU A 252 13.29 10.28 -9.37
C LEU A 252 12.46 9.45 -8.39
N THR A 253 11.66 10.10 -7.54
CA THR A 253 10.84 9.41 -6.53
C THR A 253 9.35 9.75 -6.68
N MET A 254 8.47 8.85 -6.29
CA MET A 254 7.04 9.13 -6.26
C MET A 254 6.71 10.21 -5.23
N ALA A 255 7.35 10.20 -4.07
CA ALA A 255 7.25 11.26 -3.07
C ALA A 255 7.60 12.64 -3.67
N GLY A 256 8.62 12.72 -4.52
CA GLY A 256 9.00 13.95 -5.20
C GLY A 256 7.86 14.56 -6.02
N ILE A 257 7.09 13.78 -6.78
CA ILE A 257 5.92 14.32 -7.49
C ILE A 257 4.87 14.86 -6.50
N VAL A 258 4.58 14.12 -5.44
CA VAL A 258 3.64 14.55 -4.40
C VAL A 258 4.08 15.87 -3.79
N ASP A 259 5.36 15.98 -3.40
CA ASP A 259 5.91 17.17 -2.77
C ASP A 259 5.90 18.38 -3.72
N TYR A 260 6.27 18.19 -4.98
CA TYR A 260 6.27 19.26 -5.97
C TYR A 260 4.86 19.78 -6.28
N VAL A 261 3.88 18.90 -6.42
CA VAL A 261 2.48 19.31 -6.68
C VAL A 261 1.83 19.90 -5.43
N ALA A 262 2.27 19.50 -4.23
CA ALA A 262 1.78 20.03 -2.96
C ALA A 262 2.45 21.35 -2.53
N ALA A 263 3.56 21.76 -3.15
CA ALA A 263 4.33 22.94 -2.76
C ALA A 263 3.51 24.22 -2.90
N TYR A 264 3.69 25.17 -1.95
CA TYR A 264 2.86 26.37 -1.87
C TYR A 264 3.16 27.41 -2.97
N ASP A 265 4.41 27.51 -3.41
CA ASP A 265 4.86 28.71 -4.14
C ASP A 265 4.92 28.62 -5.68
N ASN A 266 4.51 27.56 -6.32
CA ASN A 266 4.40 27.47 -7.80
C ASN A 266 3.69 26.20 -8.29
N ALA A 267 3.04 25.49 -7.41
CA ALA A 267 2.49 24.17 -7.69
C ALA A 267 1.01 24.19 -8.11
N ILE A 268 0.35 25.38 -8.07
CA ILE A 268 -1.07 25.48 -8.44
C ILE A 268 -1.33 25.01 -9.89
N ASP A 269 -0.33 25.17 -10.76
CA ASP A 269 -0.41 24.83 -12.18
C ASP A 269 0.18 23.43 -12.49
N ALA A 270 0.64 22.71 -11.45
CA ALA A 270 1.21 21.39 -11.58
C ALA A 270 0.14 20.28 -11.60
N ILE A 271 0.40 19.25 -12.41
CA ILE A 271 -0.31 17.97 -12.38
C ILE A 271 0.67 16.84 -12.15
N GLY A 272 0.28 15.92 -11.26
CA GLY A 272 1.01 14.69 -10.98
C GLY A 272 0.10 13.47 -11.12
N TYR A 273 0.69 12.30 -11.08
CA TYR A 273 -0.03 11.04 -11.11
C TYR A 273 0.63 10.00 -10.21
N GLY A 274 -0.13 9.00 -9.85
CA GLY A 274 0.35 7.87 -9.07
C GLY A 274 -0.74 6.87 -8.77
N PHE A 275 -0.35 5.83 -8.07
CA PHE A 275 -1.30 4.86 -7.55
C PHE A 275 -2.04 5.44 -6.36
N TYR A 276 -3.36 5.24 -6.32
CA TYR A 276 -4.25 5.84 -5.31
C TYR A 276 -3.79 5.52 -3.88
N TYR A 277 -3.52 4.24 -3.57
CA TYR A 277 -3.07 3.85 -2.24
C TYR A 277 -1.80 4.60 -1.81
N TYR A 278 -0.83 4.72 -2.71
CA TYR A 278 0.43 5.40 -2.40
C TYR A 278 0.22 6.86 -2.02
N VAL A 279 -0.53 7.60 -2.83
CA VAL A 279 -0.76 9.04 -2.62
C VAL A 279 -1.76 9.28 -1.47
N ASN A 280 -2.78 8.42 -1.34
CA ASN A 280 -3.85 8.59 -0.34
C ASN A 280 -3.44 8.14 1.06
N THR A 281 -2.62 7.10 1.15
CA THR A 281 -2.33 6.41 2.43
C THR A 281 -0.88 6.57 2.87
N MET A 282 0.09 6.35 1.97
CA MET A 282 1.51 6.40 2.34
C MET A 282 2.07 7.83 2.38
N TYR A 283 1.63 8.69 1.45
CA TYR A 283 2.13 10.07 1.29
C TYR A 283 0.98 11.09 1.26
N LYS A 284 0.00 10.89 2.17
CA LYS A 284 -1.13 11.80 2.27
C LYS A 284 -0.65 13.24 2.50
N ASN A 285 -1.10 14.15 1.63
CA ASN A 285 -0.80 15.56 1.73
C ASN A 285 -2.08 16.39 1.54
N ASP A 286 -2.47 17.15 2.56
CA ASP A 286 -3.70 17.94 2.56
C ASP A 286 -3.67 19.16 1.59
N ASN A 287 -2.53 19.44 0.97
CA ASN A 287 -2.42 20.42 -0.10
C ASN A 287 -2.70 19.85 -1.51
N LEU A 288 -3.05 18.57 -1.60
CA LEU A 288 -3.45 17.92 -2.84
C LEU A 288 -4.95 17.68 -2.89
N LYS A 289 -5.46 17.66 -4.10
CA LYS A 289 -6.77 17.06 -4.42
C LYS A 289 -6.65 16.18 -5.65
N TYR A 290 -7.44 15.11 -5.68
CA TYR A 290 -7.56 14.29 -6.86
C TYR A 290 -8.43 14.97 -7.91
N LEU A 291 -8.06 14.78 -9.18
CA LEU A 291 -8.94 15.07 -10.29
C LEU A 291 -9.92 13.90 -10.48
N ALA A 292 -11.21 14.22 -10.55
CA ALA A 292 -12.19 13.28 -11.05
C ALA A 292 -11.94 13.06 -12.56
N ILE A 293 -11.99 11.82 -13.00
CA ILE A 293 -11.89 11.46 -14.41
C ILE A 293 -13.30 11.11 -14.92
N ASP A 294 -13.73 11.78 -15.97
CA ASP A 294 -15.10 11.65 -16.49
C ASP A 294 -16.19 11.84 -15.39
N GLY A 295 -15.89 12.71 -14.41
CA GLY A 295 -16.77 13.02 -13.28
C GLY A 295 -16.67 12.03 -12.10
N ILE A 296 -15.83 10.99 -12.15
CA ILE A 296 -15.68 10.00 -11.10
C ILE A 296 -14.33 10.18 -10.39
N ALA A 297 -14.37 10.45 -9.09
CA ALA A 297 -13.16 10.60 -8.27
C ALA A 297 -12.57 9.23 -7.91
N PRO A 298 -11.21 9.10 -7.82
CA PRO A 298 -10.58 7.90 -7.29
C PRO A 298 -10.83 7.84 -5.77
N THR A 299 -11.55 6.82 -5.35
CA THR A 299 -11.80 6.51 -3.94
C THR A 299 -11.68 5.00 -3.75
N TYR A 300 -11.53 4.56 -2.51
CA TYR A 300 -11.57 3.12 -2.19
C TYR A 300 -12.81 2.47 -2.80
N GLU A 301 -13.98 3.10 -2.61
CA GLU A 301 -15.27 2.61 -3.08
C GLU A 301 -15.36 2.55 -4.62
N THR A 302 -14.94 3.61 -5.34
CA THR A 302 -15.01 3.65 -6.81
C THR A 302 -14.00 2.70 -7.47
N ILE A 303 -12.90 2.39 -6.79
CA ILE A 303 -11.93 1.37 -7.22
C ILE A 303 -12.48 -0.03 -6.93
N GLN A 304 -13.09 -0.24 -5.77
CA GLN A 304 -13.66 -1.52 -5.36
C GLN A 304 -14.84 -1.95 -6.26
N ASN A 305 -15.76 -1.02 -6.54
CA ASN A 305 -16.91 -1.29 -7.41
C ASN A 305 -16.60 -1.12 -8.90
N GLU A 306 -15.33 -0.84 -9.24
CA GLU A 306 -14.80 -0.75 -10.61
C GLU A 306 -15.47 0.37 -11.44
N THR A 307 -16.00 1.42 -10.81
CA THR A 307 -16.59 2.58 -11.51
C THR A 307 -15.55 3.64 -11.86
N TYR A 308 -14.40 3.69 -11.18
CA TYR A 308 -13.33 4.61 -11.53
C TYR A 308 -12.74 4.26 -12.90
N PRO A 309 -12.59 5.23 -13.83
CA PRO A 309 -12.24 4.91 -15.23
C PRO A 309 -10.83 4.37 -15.45
N ILE A 310 -9.88 4.67 -14.55
CA ILE A 310 -8.47 4.25 -14.71
C ILE A 310 -8.12 3.23 -13.64
N LEU A 311 -8.68 2.05 -13.79
CA LEU A 311 -8.38 0.92 -12.91
C LEU A 311 -7.00 0.35 -13.20
N SER A 312 -6.34 -0.06 -12.15
CA SER A 312 -5.06 -0.73 -12.12
C SER A 312 -5.10 -1.88 -11.11
N ALA A 313 -3.97 -2.48 -10.85
CA ALA A 313 -3.80 -3.48 -9.81
C ALA A 313 -2.35 -3.52 -9.31
N TYR A 314 -2.15 -4.15 -8.16
CA TYR A 314 -0.84 -4.71 -7.85
C TYR A 314 -0.87 -6.21 -8.13
N TYR A 315 0.30 -6.73 -8.47
CA TYR A 315 0.43 -8.10 -8.98
C TYR A 315 1.48 -8.87 -8.18
N ILE A 316 1.19 -10.14 -8.01
CA ILE A 316 2.21 -11.15 -7.71
C ILE A 316 2.79 -11.58 -9.04
N VAL A 317 4.10 -11.47 -9.20
CA VAL A 317 4.80 -11.95 -10.39
C VAL A 317 5.78 -13.05 -10.01
N THR A 318 5.73 -14.14 -10.76
CA THR A 318 6.59 -15.31 -10.61
C THR A 318 7.13 -15.73 -11.97
N ARG A 319 8.14 -16.58 -12.00
CA ARG A 319 8.53 -17.27 -13.25
C ARG A 319 7.51 -18.37 -13.54
N LYS A 320 7.00 -18.41 -14.76
CA LYS A 320 6.07 -19.46 -15.19
C LYS A 320 6.76 -20.83 -15.19
N GLY A 321 6.09 -21.81 -14.61
CA GLY A 321 6.64 -23.17 -14.50
C GLY A 321 7.68 -23.34 -13.36
N ASP A 322 7.77 -22.36 -12.45
CA ASP A 322 8.56 -22.53 -11.22
C ASP A 322 8.03 -23.75 -10.42
N VAL A 323 8.93 -24.66 -10.11
CA VAL A 323 8.60 -25.90 -9.42
C VAL A 323 8.69 -25.79 -7.89
N ASN A 324 9.01 -24.64 -7.36
CA ASN A 324 9.07 -24.40 -5.93
C ASN A 324 7.66 -24.37 -5.32
N GLU A 325 7.30 -25.44 -4.61
CA GLU A 325 5.99 -25.59 -3.98
C GLU A 325 5.69 -24.48 -2.97
N ASN A 326 6.70 -23.90 -2.33
CA ASN A 326 6.52 -22.78 -1.39
C ASN A 326 6.12 -21.50 -2.12
N VAL A 327 6.58 -21.27 -3.35
CA VAL A 327 6.14 -20.13 -4.19
C VAL A 327 4.66 -20.30 -4.53
N ALA A 328 4.26 -21.48 -4.97
CA ALA A 328 2.87 -21.79 -5.28
C ALA A 328 1.96 -21.65 -4.04
N LEU A 329 2.42 -22.13 -2.88
CA LEU A 329 1.70 -22.01 -1.61
C LEU A 329 1.56 -20.54 -1.17
N LEU A 330 2.63 -19.75 -1.25
CA LEU A 330 2.60 -18.33 -0.88
C LEU A 330 1.67 -17.54 -1.79
N LYS A 331 1.76 -17.74 -3.11
CA LYS A 331 0.84 -17.15 -4.08
C LYS A 331 -0.62 -17.50 -3.77
N LYS A 332 -0.90 -18.79 -3.50
CA LYS A 332 -2.24 -19.24 -3.10
C LYS A 332 -2.71 -18.61 -1.80
N ALA A 333 -1.83 -18.48 -0.80
CA ALA A 333 -2.17 -17.86 0.48
C ALA A 333 -2.51 -16.37 0.32
N MET A 334 -1.74 -15.62 -0.48
CA MET A 334 -2.01 -14.20 -0.76
C MET A 334 -3.35 -14.00 -1.51
N LEU A 335 -3.71 -14.93 -2.38
CA LEU A 335 -4.97 -14.89 -3.16
C LEU A 335 -6.16 -15.51 -2.41
N SER A 336 -5.93 -16.15 -1.28
CA SER A 336 -6.99 -16.74 -0.46
C SER A 336 -7.85 -15.64 0.18
N GLN A 337 -9.01 -16.02 0.70
CA GLN A 337 -9.87 -15.13 1.48
C GLN A 337 -9.13 -14.49 2.66
N ARG A 338 -8.31 -15.26 3.40
CA ARG A 338 -7.43 -14.73 4.45
C ARG A 338 -6.43 -13.71 3.88
N GLY A 339 -5.82 -13.99 2.75
CA GLY A 339 -4.91 -13.05 2.09
C GLY A 339 -5.61 -11.75 1.68
N GLN A 340 -6.81 -11.84 1.14
CA GLN A 340 -7.60 -10.67 0.76
C GLN A 340 -8.07 -9.85 1.97
N LEU A 341 -8.40 -10.51 3.09
CA LEU A 341 -8.68 -9.81 4.35
C LEU A 341 -7.45 -9.08 4.89
N ILE A 342 -6.28 -9.73 4.90
CA ILE A 342 -5.01 -9.09 5.27
C ILE A 342 -4.73 -7.86 4.38
N ALA A 343 -4.97 -7.97 3.07
CA ALA A 343 -4.81 -6.85 2.15
C ALA A 343 -5.77 -5.70 2.46
N SER A 344 -7.04 -6.01 2.77
CA SER A 344 -8.05 -5.02 3.16
C SER A 344 -7.67 -4.30 4.46
N GLU A 345 -7.22 -5.04 5.48
CA GLU A 345 -6.76 -4.47 6.75
C GLU A 345 -5.52 -3.60 6.59
N ALA A 346 -4.66 -3.91 5.62
CA ALA A 346 -3.54 -3.06 5.22
C ALA A 346 -3.96 -1.85 4.38
N GLY A 347 -5.27 -1.67 4.10
CA GLY A 347 -5.85 -0.53 3.39
C GLY A 347 -5.88 -0.65 1.87
N TYR A 348 -5.54 -1.81 1.31
CA TYR A 348 -5.63 -2.08 -0.12
C TYR A 348 -7.03 -2.58 -0.49
N VAL A 349 -7.41 -2.41 -1.76
CA VAL A 349 -8.72 -2.85 -2.26
C VAL A 349 -8.63 -4.31 -2.70
N PRO A 350 -9.32 -5.26 -2.02
CA PRO A 350 -9.26 -6.67 -2.38
C PRO A 350 -9.76 -6.94 -3.81
N THR A 351 -9.31 -8.02 -4.40
CA THR A 351 -9.96 -8.59 -5.59
C THR A 351 -11.24 -9.30 -5.18
N LYS A 352 -12.29 -9.15 -5.99
CA LYS A 352 -13.56 -9.88 -5.77
C LYS A 352 -13.37 -11.38 -5.89
#